data_a9f65b6e786541a6c97f66f0caef57c6
#
_entry.id   a9f65b6e786541a6c97f66f0caef57c6
#
_cell.length_a   1.000
_cell.length_b   1.000
_cell.length_c   1.000
_cell.angle_alpha   90.00
_cell.angle_beta   90.00
_cell.angle_gamma   90.00
#
_symmetry.space_group_name_H-M   'P 1'
#
loop_
_entity.id
_entity.type
_entity.pdbx_description
1 polymer ?
#
loop_
_entity_poly.entity_id
_entity_poly.type
_entity_poly.pdbx_seq_one_letter_code
_entity_poly.pdbx_strand_id
1 'polypeptide(L)'
;MALNVAHDHRSIRTQTLDVDLERYVTDMAQEENTFTIILADHGNTYTRYTSDVLEGRFEMFHPSLFIIVPDKVASRLGKNAMSALAENQRRLVTMIELHRSLMVLAKPLIGGVKQVGLFTPMSLNRTCDNLELRTPNLCVCEGWDVLADNDTSRMPIAEFAIGQLNNRIQEQYQEELSLKANTRGRAGMVRRSCQRLLPLWFENVRERNSKADGSLITSMDIRVAAGDVVPQREDIFQVEVWTREMIGDKSLQMKLLSYDRLTLFGKYAACADHNVELKLCVCSQNATSTRSEITPQSPEGWERFGQRPVVKNVSNTQCLRLITWSYDGKNSKAYEVANVCQNQSHRINIKAVKASNVKFSRQLPFHLDVKPAGVLFVLSVRKHISYWNAEVEIDVTVDNEV
;
A
#
# COMPACT_ATOMS: atom_id res chain seq x y z
N MET A 1 -22.08 19.69 -11.34
CA MET A 1 -21.14 19.92 -12.46
C MET A 1 -19.83 19.24 -12.10
N ALA A 2 -19.18 18.51 -12.99
CA ALA A 2 -17.86 17.92 -12.76
C ALA A 2 -16.87 18.54 -13.75
N LEU A 3 -15.70 18.96 -13.26
CA LEU A 3 -14.64 19.59 -14.04
C LEU A 3 -13.43 18.67 -14.07
N ASN A 4 -12.97 18.28 -15.26
CA ASN A 4 -11.81 17.39 -15.44
C ASN A 4 -10.58 18.16 -15.98
N VAL A 5 -10.48 19.44 -15.64
CA VAL A 5 -9.42 20.31 -16.19
C VAL A 5 -8.09 20.10 -15.48
N ALA A 6 -8.12 19.78 -14.18
CA ALA A 6 -6.92 19.56 -13.39
C ALA A 6 -6.22 18.22 -13.66
N HIS A 7 -6.84 17.32 -14.41
CA HIS A 7 -6.31 15.99 -14.70
C HIS A 7 -5.30 16.04 -15.85
N ASP A 8 -4.17 16.66 -15.61
CA ASP A 8 -3.05 16.70 -16.56
C ASP A 8 -1.71 16.47 -15.84
N HIS A 9 -0.75 15.88 -16.53
CA HIS A 9 0.56 15.50 -15.97
C HIS A 9 1.45 16.66 -15.51
N ARG A 10 1.09 17.89 -15.87
CA ARG A 10 1.86 19.11 -15.54
C ARG A 10 1.13 20.05 -14.61
N SER A 11 -0.12 19.77 -14.26
CA SER A 11 -1.01 20.61 -13.43
C SER A 11 -1.20 22.05 -14.00
N ILE A 12 -0.90 22.27 -15.29
CA ILE A 12 -0.91 23.61 -15.90
C ILE A 12 -2.35 24.02 -16.26
N ARG A 13 -3.18 23.06 -16.65
CA ARG A 13 -4.56 23.37 -17.11
C ARG A 13 -5.44 23.98 -16.03
N THR A 14 -5.14 23.74 -14.75
CA THR A 14 -5.86 24.34 -13.62
C THR A 14 -5.87 25.87 -13.73
N GLN A 15 -4.78 26.47 -14.21
CA GLN A 15 -4.66 27.92 -14.40
C GLN A 15 -5.67 28.47 -15.42
N THR A 16 -6.13 27.65 -16.38
CA THR A 16 -7.10 28.08 -17.38
C THR A 16 -8.53 28.23 -16.82
N LEU A 17 -8.76 27.69 -15.63
CA LEU A 17 -10.06 27.79 -14.94
C LEU A 17 -10.21 29.07 -14.11
N ASP A 18 -9.14 29.76 -13.82
CA ASP A 18 -9.10 30.78 -12.77
C ASP A 18 -10.17 31.87 -12.97
N VAL A 19 -10.21 32.47 -14.16
CA VAL A 19 -11.15 33.54 -14.49
C VAL A 19 -12.62 33.05 -14.52
N ASP A 20 -12.84 31.88 -15.08
CA ASP A 20 -14.21 31.32 -15.19
C ASP A 20 -14.73 30.85 -13.83
N LEU A 21 -13.84 30.28 -13.00
CA LEU A 21 -14.17 29.86 -11.64
C LEU A 21 -14.43 31.07 -10.74
N GLU A 22 -13.64 32.14 -10.84
CA GLU A 22 -13.85 33.39 -10.09
C GLU A 22 -15.22 33.99 -10.43
N ARG A 23 -15.57 34.07 -11.72
CA ARG A 23 -16.90 34.55 -12.16
C ARG A 23 -18.02 33.65 -11.59
N TYR A 24 -17.88 32.32 -11.73
CA TYR A 24 -18.86 31.40 -11.20
C TYR A 24 -19.05 31.51 -9.69
N VAL A 25 -17.96 31.60 -8.92
CA VAL A 25 -18.02 31.79 -7.46
C VAL A 25 -18.69 33.10 -7.08
N THR A 26 -18.41 34.17 -7.82
CA THR A 26 -19.00 35.48 -7.62
C THR A 26 -20.52 35.44 -7.87
N ASP A 27 -20.94 34.81 -8.96
CA ASP A 27 -22.37 34.64 -9.28
C ASP A 27 -23.09 33.81 -8.22
N MET A 28 -22.48 32.67 -7.79
CA MET A 28 -23.06 31.80 -6.76
C MET A 28 -23.13 32.46 -5.38
N ALA A 29 -22.20 33.38 -5.07
CA ALA A 29 -22.25 34.15 -3.83
C ALA A 29 -23.44 35.13 -3.76
N GLN A 30 -23.98 35.53 -4.91
CA GLN A 30 -25.17 36.41 -5.01
C GLN A 30 -26.50 35.62 -4.92
N GLU A 31 -26.44 34.29 -5.06
CA GLU A 31 -27.60 33.41 -5.03
C GLU A 31 -28.14 33.19 -3.61
N GLU A 32 -29.07 33.99 -3.16
CA GLU A 32 -29.56 34.05 -1.76
C GLU A 32 -30.07 32.72 -1.16
N ASN A 33 -30.58 31.82 -2.01
CA ASN A 33 -31.22 30.57 -1.58
C ASN A 33 -30.40 29.31 -1.89
N THR A 34 -29.16 29.47 -2.35
CA THR A 34 -28.32 28.37 -2.85
C THR A 34 -27.14 28.11 -1.92
N PHE A 35 -27.06 26.90 -1.39
CA PHE A 35 -25.89 26.39 -0.68
C PHE A 35 -24.94 25.78 -1.71
N THR A 36 -23.80 26.40 -1.94
CA THR A 36 -22.85 25.96 -2.98
C THR A 36 -21.65 25.29 -2.37
N ILE A 37 -21.29 24.10 -2.89
CA ILE A 37 -20.12 23.34 -2.50
C ILE A 37 -19.23 23.17 -3.72
N ILE A 38 -17.97 23.57 -3.60
CA ILE A 38 -16.90 23.31 -4.57
C ILE A 38 -15.92 22.36 -3.92
N LEU A 39 -15.72 21.22 -4.53
CA LEU A 39 -14.97 20.10 -3.95
C LEU A 39 -14.03 19.52 -4.98
N ALA A 40 -12.77 19.27 -4.57
CA ALA A 40 -11.89 18.35 -5.28
C ALA A 40 -12.03 16.93 -4.67
N ASP A 41 -11.96 15.90 -5.50
CA ASP A 41 -11.96 14.50 -5.08
C ASP A 41 -10.61 14.13 -4.45
N HIS A 42 -9.51 14.63 -5.02
CA HIS A 42 -8.13 14.53 -4.53
C HIS A 42 -7.26 15.56 -5.26
N GLY A 43 -6.01 15.71 -4.86
CA GLY A 43 -5.02 16.51 -5.58
C GLY A 43 -4.46 15.79 -6.81
N ASN A 44 -3.50 16.40 -7.50
CA ASN A 44 -2.89 15.79 -8.67
C ASN A 44 -2.11 14.53 -8.28
N THR A 45 -2.30 13.45 -9.05
CA THR A 45 -1.62 12.17 -8.87
C THR A 45 -0.64 11.91 -10.01
N TYR A 46 0.33 11.02 -9.80
CA TYR A 46 1.27 10.54 -10.82
C TYR A 46 2.21 11.61 -11.42
N THR A 47 2.37 12.74 -10.76
CA THR A 47 3.41 13.71 -11.09
C THR A 47 4.73 13.34 -10.39
N ARG A 48 5.86 13.83 -10.90
CA ARG A 48 7.13 13.69 -10.18
C ARG A 48 7.10 14.35 -8.80
N TYR A 49 6.39 15.46 -8.68
CA TYR A 49 6.24 16.15 -7.42
C TYR A 49 5.52 15.29 -6.37
N THR A 50 4.43 14.61 -6.76
CA THR A 50 3.70 13.73 -5.84
C THR A 50 4.41 12.41 -5.55
N SER A 51 5.25 11.90 -6.48
CA SER A 51 5.99 10.65 -6.27
C SER A 51 7.31 10.84 -5.52
N ASP A 52 8.02 11.93 -5.79
CA ASP A 52 9.40 12.12 -5.32
C ASP A 52 9.51 13.06 -4.11
N VAL A 53 8.50 13.91 -3.88
CA VAL A 53 8.52 14.95 -2.84
C VAL A 53 7.38 14.73 -1.83
N LEU A 54 7.71 14.79 -0.54
CA LEU A 54 6.74 14.55 0.54
C LEU A 54 5.59 15.57 0.51
N GLU A 55 5.89 16.84 0.26
CA GLU A 55 4.89 17.91 0.17
C GLU A 55 3.87 17.67 -0.94
N GLY A 56 4.28 17.05 -2.05
CA GLY A 56 3.40 16.68 -3.14
C GLY A 56 2.33 15.65 -2.71
N ARG A 57 2.62 14.83 -1.70
CA ARG A 57 1.64 13.89 -1.15
C ARG A 57 0.62 14.58 -0.27
N PHE A 58 1.02 15.62 0.46
CA PHE A 58 0.05 16.45 1.18
C PHE A 58 -0.94 17.05 0.20
N GLU A 59 -0.49 17.60 -0.91
CA GLU A 59 -1.39 18.10 -1.96
C GLU A 59 -2.34 17.02 -2.48
N MET A 60 -1.85 15.80 -2.68
CA MET A 60 -2.67 14.70 -3.18
C MET A 60 -3.79 14.32 -2.19
N PHE A 61 -3.52 14.31 -0.88
CA PHE A 61 -4.46 13.85 0.13
C PHE A 61 -5.24 14.97 0.82
N HIS A 62 -4.93 16.25 0.54
CA HIS A 62 -5.64 17.41 1.07
C HIS A 62 -6.47 18.10 -0.02
N PRO A 63 -7.56 17.48 -0.48
CA PRO A 63 -8.41 18.09 -1.48
C PRO A 63 -9.06 19.36 -0.95
N SER A 64 -9.24 20.34 -1.83
CA SER A 64 -9.89 21.60 -1.48
C SER A 64 -11.40 21.42 -1.29
N LEU A 65 -11.95 22.09 -0.28
CA LEU A 65 -13.38 22.17 -0.02
C LEU A 65 -13.77 23.64 0.24
N PHE A 66 -14.59 24.22 -0.62
CA PHE A 66 -15.15 25.54 -0.43
C PHE A 66 -16.66 25.43 -0.27
N ILE A 67 -17.21 26.17 0.67
CA ILE A 67 -18.64 26.22 0.94
C ILE A 67 -19.08 27.68 0.95
N ILE A 68 -20.02 28.04 0.06
CA ILE A 68 -20.64 29.35 0.01
C ILE A 68 -22.01 29.27 0.68
N VAL A 69 -22.22 30.04 1.75
CA VAL A 69 -23.45 30.02 2.53
C VAL A 69 -24.01 31.45 2.59
N PRO A 70 -24.98 31.80 1.75
CA PRO A 70 -25.68 33.08 1.79
C PRO A 70 -26.40 33.30 3.11
N ASP A 71 -26.59 34.55 3.54
CA ASP A 71 -27.18 34.91 4.84
C ASP A 71 -28.57 34.28 5.06
N LYS A 72 -29.37 34.18 4.01
CA LYS A 72 -30.69 33.56 4.07
C LYS A 72 -30.62 32.06 4.36
N VAL A 73 -29.62 31.38 3.79
CA VAL A 73 -29.34 29.97 4.08
C VAL A 73 -28.74 29.81 5.47
N ALA A 74 -27.81 30.68 5.84
CA ALA A 74 -27.16 30.67 7.17
C ALA A 74 -28.21 30.81 8.30
N SER A 75 -29.21 31.71 8.08
CA SER A 75 -30.32 31.90 9.02
C SER A 75 -31.15 30.62 9.19
N ARG A 76 -31.35 29.84 8.13
CA ARG A 76 -32.09 28.56 8.15
C ARG A 76 -31.27 27.43 8.78
N LEU A 77 -29.97 27.41 8.59
CA LEU A 77 -29.07 26.45 9.23
C LEU A 77 -28.98 26.65 10.76
N GLY A 78 -29.05 27.90 11.19
CA GLY A 78 -28.98 28.30 12.59
C GLY A 78 -27.55 28.57 13.07
N LYS A 79 -27.44 29.34 14.18
CA LYS A 79 -26.17 29.84 14.71
C LYS A 79 -25.20 28.73 15.06
N ASN A 80 -25.66 27.63 15.65
CA ASN A 80 -24.78 26.53 16.08
C ASN A 80 -24.11 25.84 14.89
N ALA A 81 -24.86 25.62 13.79
CA ALA A 81 -24.30 25.02 12.59
C ALA A 81 -23.28 25.93 11.89
N MET A 82 -23.57 27.24 11.86
CA MET A 82 -22.63 28.23 11.31
C MET A 82 -21.34 28.35 12.14
N SER A 83 -21.45 28.32 13.46
CA SER A 83 -20.27 28.28 14.35
C SER A 83 -19.44 27.03 14.11
N ALA A 84 -20.09 25.87 14.01
CA ALA A 84 -19.39 24.60 13.74
C ALA A 84 -18.68 24.62 12.37
N LEU A 85 -19.32 25.14 11.32
CA LEU A 85 -18.66 25.30 10.01
C LEU A 85 -17.41 26.18 10.10
N ALA A 86 -17.49 27.30 10.80
CA ALA A 86 -16.36 28.21 11.00
C ALA A 86 -15.21 27.56 11.80
N GLU A 87 -15.52 26.84 12.88
CA GLU A 87 -14.54 26.13 13.69
C GLU A 87 -13.86 24.99 12.90
N ASN A 88 -14.65 24.25 12.10
CA ASN A 88 -14.16 23.07 11.37
C ASN A 88 -13.23 23.41 10.21
N GLN A 89 -13.14 24.68 9.78
CA GLN A 89 -12.15 25.13 8.77
C GLN A 89 -10.70 24.84 9.21
N ARG A 90 -10.45 24.66 10.50
CA ARG A 90 -9.13 24.39 11.07
C ARG A 90 -9.06 23.01 11.75
N ARG A 91 -9.91 22.10 11.34
CA ARG A 91 -9.99 20.75 11.90
C ARG A 91 -9.75 19.70 10.82
N LEU A 92 -9.35 18.52 11.25
CA LEU A 92 -9.28 17.37 10.38
C LEU A 92 -10.70 16.94 9.99
N VAL A 93 -11.06 17.19 8.73
CA VAL A 93 -12.36 16.88 8.12
C VAL A 93 -12.16 15.81 7.06
N THR A 94 -13.11 14.90 6.93
CA THR A 94 -13.12 13.88 5.87
C THR A 94 -14.39 13.96 5.02
N MET A 95 -14.38 13.23 3.89
CA MET A 95 -15.57 13.08 3.04
C MET A 95 -16.74 12.43 3.76
N ILE A 96 -16.50 11.69 4.85
CA ILE A 96 -17.55 11.08 5.68
C ILE A 96 -18.39 12.17 6.36
N GLU A 97 -17.73 13.19 6.93
CA GLU A 97 -18.44 14.32 7.54
C GLU A 97 -19.20 15.14 6.51
N LEU A 98 -18.61 15.38 5.35
CA LEU A 98 -19.31 16.06 4.24
C LEU A 98 -20.54 15.25 3.81
N HIS A 99 -20.40 13.94 3.60
CA HIS A 99 -21.52 13.07 3.27
C HIS A 99 -22.65 13.14 4.30
N ARG A 100 -22.31 13.03 5.59
CA ARG A 100 -23.29 13.14 6.69
C ARG A 100 -24.02 14.49 6.68
N SER A 101 -23.34 15.59 6.35
CA SER A 101 -23.90 16.92 6.22
C SER A 101 -24.88 17.02 5.04
N LEU A 102 -24.49 16.48 3.88
CA LEU A 102 -25.34 16.44 2.69
C LEU A 102 -26.63 15.65 2.93
N MET A 103 -26.54 14.51 3.62
CA MET A 103 -27.70 13.69 3.99
C MET A 103 -28.70 14.42 4.89
N VAL A 104 -28.23 15.37 5.69
CA VAL A 104 -29.11 16.21 6.53
C VAL A 104 -29.71 17.36 5.74
N LEU A 105 -28.92 17.99 4.85
CA LEU A 105 -29.39 19.07 3.96
C LEU A 105 -30.49 18.59 2.96
N ALA A 106 -30.43 17.31 2.60
CA ALA A 106 -31.46 16.71 1.74
C ALA A 106 -32.86 16.60 2.39
N LYS A 107 -32.97 16.91 3.70
CA LYS A 107 -34.22 16.87 4.45
C LYS A 107 -34.75 18.29 4.68
N PRO A 108 -36.09 18.48 4.86
CA PRO A 108 -36.63 19.78 5.21
C PRO A 108 -36.00 20.34 6.51
N LEU A 109 -35.51 21.57 6.44
CA LEU A 109 -34.91 22.28 7.58
C LEU A 109 -35.99 22.91 8.44
N ILE A 110 -36.71 22.10 9.22
CA ILE A 110 -37.72 22.58 10.18
C ILE A 110 -37.03 22.77 11.53
N GLY A 111 -36.96 24.03 11.99
CA GLY A 111 -36.32 24.35 13.29
C GLY A 111 -34.78 24.36 13.29
N GLY A 112 -34.16 24.43 12.12
CA GLY A 112 -32.71 24.40 11.93
C GLY A 112 -32.15 23.06 11.46
N VAL A 113 -30.84 23.00 11.18
CA VAL A 113 -30.20 21.78 10.74
C VAL A 113 -29.78 20.90 11.94
N LYS A 114 -29.95 19.59 11.78
CA LYS A 114 -29.43 18.64 12.79
C LYS A 114 -27.90 18.75 12.86
N GLN A 115 -27.35 18.80 14.08
CA GLN A 115 -25.91 18.83 14.31
C GLN A 115 -25.27 17.46 14.02
N VAL A 116 -24.82 17.29 12.77
CA VAL A 116 -24.19 16.07 12.25
C VAL A 116 -23.16 16.46 11.21
N GLY A 117 -22.07 15.73 11.14
CA GLY A 117 -21.01 15.98 10.15
C GLY A 117 -20.36 17.35 10.36
N LEU A 118 -20.28 18.18 9.32
CA LEU A 118 -19.69 19.51 9.36
C LEU A 118 -20.47 20.52 10.23
N PHE A 119 -21.73 20.21 10.56
CA PHE A 119 -22.57 21.06 11.44
C PHE A 119 -22.36 20.74 12.94
N THR A 120 -21.38 19.91 13.28
CA THR A 120 -20.95 19.61 14.65
C THR A 120 -19.51 20.04 14.83
N PRO A 121 -19.15 20.77 15.91
CA PRO A 121 -17.75 21.10 16.20
C PRO A 121 -16.91 19.84 16.33
N MET A 122 -15.77 19.81 15.64
CA MET A 122 -14.83 18.69 15.70
C MET A 122 -13.71 18.97 16.69
N SER A 123 -13.21 17.92 17.34
CA SER A 123 -12.10 18.04 18.30
C SER A 123 -10.84 18.59 17.61
N LEU A 124 -10.16 19.51 18.31
CA LEU A 124 -8.85 20.01 17.91
C LEU A 124 -7.78 18.90 17.87
N ASN A 125 -7.91 17.93 18.77
CA ASN A 125 -6.97 16.83 18.92
C ASN A 125 -7.36 15.60 18.07
N ARG A 126 -8.19 15.79 17.06
CA ARG A 126 -8.59 14.71 16.15
C ARG A 126 -7.41 14.34 15.27
N THR A 127 -7.13 13.05 15.20
CA THR A 127 -6.04 12.46 14.43
C THR A 127 -6.55 11.39 13.49
N CYS A 128 -5.71 10.90 12.58
CA CYS A 128 -6.09 9.84 11.65
C CYS A 128 -6.56 8.56 12.36
N ASP A 129 -6.05 8.25 13.56
CA ASP A 129 -6.52 7.10 14.37
C ASP A 129 -7.99 7.22 14.83
N ASN A 130 -8.51 8.44 14.89
CA ASN A 130 -9.88 8.71 15.30
C ASN A 130 -10.87 8.69 14.12
N LEU A 131 -10.38 8.45 12.91
CA LEU A 131 -11.20 8.49 11.70
C LEU A 131 -11.68 7.09 11.33
N GLU A 132 -12.92 7.00 10.86
CA GLU A 132 -13.52 5.78 10.33
C GLU A 132 -13.05 5.51 8.88
N LEU A 133 -11.74 5.65 8.61
CA LEU A 133 -11.19 5.41 7.30
C LEU A 133 -10.80 3.94 7.12
N ARG A 134 -11.28 3.33 6.04
CA ARG A 134 -10.92 1.94 5.71
C ARG A 134 -9.47 1.81 5.22
N THR A 135 -8.90 2.90 4.74
CA THR A 135 -7.58 2.94 4.11
C THR A 135 -6.76 4.03 4.83
N PRO A 136 -5.98 3.67 5.85
CA PRO A 136 -5.26 4.65 6.70
C PRO A 136 -4.32 5.58 5.94
N ASN A 137 -3.72 5.11 4.84
CA ASN A 137 -2.82 5.92 3.99
C ASN A 137 -3.51 7.10 3.28
N LEU A 138 -4.84 7.15 3.27
CA LEU A 138 -5.60 8.30 2.75
C LEU A 138 -5.75 9.44 3.75
N CYS A 139 -5.22 9.29 4.97
CA CYS A 139 -5.22 10.33 5.97
C CYS A 139 -3.80 10.82 6.21
N VAL A 140 -3.55 12.08 5.95
CA VAL A 140 -2.25 12.72 6.17
C VAL A 140 -2.45 13.89 7.13
N CYS A 141 -1.75 13.84 8.28
CA CYS A 141 -1.73 14.92 9.26
C CYS A 141 -0.30 15.44 9.38
N GLU A 142 -0.13 16.75 9.28
CA GLU A 142 1.16 17.39 9.57
C GLU A 142 1.63 17.05 10.99
N GLY A 143 2.90 16.64 11.13
CA GLY A 143 3.49 16.25 12.42
C GLY A 143 2.99 14.93 13.00
N TRP A 144 2.21 14.14 12.25
CA TRP A 144 1.75 12.82 12.65
C TRP A 144 2.86 11.78 12.62
N ASP A 145 3.49 11.66 11.46
CA ASP A 145 4.62 10.76 11.27
C ASP A 145 5.94 11.53 11.48
N VAL A 146 6.86 10.93 12.18
CA VAL A 146 8.20 11.46 12.35
C VAL A 146 9.10 10.88 11.27
N LEU A 147 9.83 11.73 10.56
CA LEU A 147 10.85 11.28 9.61
C LEU A 147 11.88 10.42 10.35
N ALA A 148 12.18 9.28 9.78
CA ALA A 148 13.17 8.35 10.28
C ALA A 148 14.27 8.14 9.22
N ASP A 149 15.46 7.74 9.67
CA ASP A 149 16.57 7.48 8.77
C ASP A 149 16.26 6.30 7.83
N ASN A 150 16.68 6.42 6.58
CA ASN A 150 16.60 5.36 5.57
C ASN A 150 17.75 4.36 5.78
N ASP A 151 17.94 3.86 6.99
CA ASP A 151 19.03 2.98 7.33
C ASP A 151 18.68 1.49 7.18
N THR A 152 19.70 0.66 7.22
CA THR A 152 19.58 -0.79 7.05
C THR A 152 18.79 -1.46 8.17
N SER A 153 18.54 -0.79 9.30
CA SER A 153 17.72 -1.33 10.40
C SER A 153 16.26 -1.51 10.00
N ARG A 154 15.78 -0.79 8.97
CA ARG A 154 14.43 -0.88 8.40
C ARG A 154 14.33 -1.91 7.28
N MET A 155 15.43 -2.49 6.83
CA MET A 155 15.45 -3.51 5.78
C MET A 155 14.50 -4.69 6.05
N PRO A 156 14.38 -5.25 7.27
CA PRO A 156 13.43 -6.33 7.54
C PRO A 156 11.97 -5.92 7.31
N ILE A 157 11.64 -4.65 7.52
CA ILE A 157 10.29 -4.11 7.29
C ILE A 157 10.03 -3.97 5.78
N ALA A 158 11.00 -3.43 5.04
CA ALA A 158 10.92 -3.32 3.58
C ALA A 158 10.79 -4.70 2.92
N GLU A 159 11.59 -5.68 3.36
CA GLU A 159 11.53 -7.07 2.91
C GLU A 159 10.19 -7.72 3.23
N PHE A 160 9.66 -7.49 4.43
CA PHE A 160 8.34 -7.97 4.79
C PHE A 160 7.26 -7.39 3.87
N ALA A 161 7.27 -6.08 3.66
CA ALA A 161 6.28 -5.41 2.81
C ALA A 161 6.31 -5.95 1.37
N ILE A 162 7.47 -5.96 0.73
CA ILE A 162 7.63 -6.51 -0.63
C ILE A 162 7.27 -7.99 -0.69
N GLY A 163 7.64 -8.75 0.33
CA GLY A 163 7.27 -10.15 0.44
C GLY A 163 5.76 -10.35 0.45
N GLN A 164 5.02 -9.54 1.22
CA GLN A 164 3.55 -9.59 1.26
C GLN A 164 2.91 -9.16 -0.08
N LEU A 165 3.44 -8.11 -0.73
CA LEU A 165 2.95 -7.71 -2.06
C LEU A 165 3.17 -8.82 -3.09
N ASN A 166 4.32 -9.46 -3.09
CA ASN A 166 4.62 -10.59 -3.97
C ASN A 166 3.74 -11.81 -3.67
N ASN A 167 3.46 -12.11 -2.41
CA ASN A 167 2.52 -13.16 -2.04
C ASN A 167 1.12 -12.86 -2.59
N ARG A 168 0.67 -11.62 -2.46
CA ARG A 168 -0.65 -11.19 -2.98
C ARG A 168 -0.75 -11.33 -4.51
N ILE A 169 0.29 -10.93 -5.25
CA ILE A 169 0.36 -11.16 -6.70
C ILE A 169 0.25 -12.66 -7.01
N GLN A 170 0.98 -13.50 -6.25
CA GLN A 170 0.96 -14.95 -6.42
C GLN A 170 -0.40 -15.56 -6.11
N GLU A 171 -1.06 -15.14 -5.05
CA GLU A 171 -2.40 -15.61 -4.64
C GLU A 171 -3.44 -15.27 -5.72
N GLN A 172 -3.49 -14.01 -6.16
CA GLN A 172 -4.43 -13.55 -7.19
C GLN A 172 -4.23 -14.27 -8.53
N TYR A 173 -2.99 -14.53 -8.91
CA TYR A 173 -2.68 -15.32 -10.08
C TYR A 173 -3.16 -16.78 -9.95
N GLN A 174 -3.02 -17.38 -8.79
CA GLN A 174 -3.46 -18.76 -8.53
C GLN A 174 -4.98 -18.91 -8.50
N GLU A 175 -5.70 -17.90 -8.04
CA GLU A 175 -7.17 -17.86 -8.12
C GLU A 175 -7.63 -17.87 -9.58
N GLU A 176 -6.96 -17.12 -10.44
CA GLU A 176 -7.23 -17.13 -11.90
C GLU A 176 -7.05 -18.51 -12.53
N LEU A 177 -5.98 -19.21 -12.16
CA LEU A 177 -5.72 -20.59 -12.63
C LEU A 177 -6.84 -21.54 -12.22
N SER A 178 -7.29 -21.45 -10.96
CA SER A 178 -8.35 -22.31 -10.42
C SER A 178 -9.69 -22.07 -11.10
N LEU A 179 -10.05 -20.82 -11.38
CA LEU A 179 -11.28 -20.47 -12.07
C LEU A 179 -11.28 -20.97 -13.53
N LYS A 180 -10.17 -20.87 -14.25
CA LYS A 180 -10.04 -21.34 -15.63
C LYS A 180 -10.04 -22.87 -15.75
N ALA A 181 -9.48 -23.58 -14.77
CA ALA A 181 -9.52 -25.04 -14.72
C ALA A 181 -10.96 -25.58 -14.58
N ASN A 182 -11.81 -24.88 -13.84
CA ASN A 182 -13.21 -25.29 -13.62
C ASN A 182 -14.13 -24.99 -14.81
N THR A 183 -13.75 -24.04 -15.70
CA THR A 183 -14.63 -23.60 -16.80
C THR A 183 -14.37 -24.27 -18.14
N ARG A 184 -13.24 -24.92 -18.35
CA ARG A 184 -12.91 -25.61 -19.60
C ARG A 184 -12.05 -26.83 -19.29
N GLY A 185 -12.53 -28.01 -19.58
CA GLY A 185 -11.80 -29.29 -19.50
C GLY A 185 -10.53 -29.40 -20.39
N ARG A 186 -9.93 -28.30 -20.76
CA ARG A 186 -8.59 -28.13 -21.32
C ARG A 186 -7.91 -27.04 -20.50
N ALA A 187 -7.01 -27.43 -19.64
CA ALA A 187 -6.06 -26.55 -19.00
C ALA A 187 -5.19 -25.89 -20.11
N GLY A 188 -5.69 -24.82 -20.70
CA GLY A 188 -4.87 -23.94 -21.49
C GLY A 188 -3.82 -23.34 -20.57
N MET A 189 -2.55 -23.48 -20.89
CA MET A 189 -1.41 -22.90 -20.17
C MET A 189 -1.66 -21.41 -19.98
N VAL A 190 -2.01 -20.98 -18.77
CA VAL A 190 -2.22 -19.57 -18.47
C VAL A 190 -0.84 -18.93 -18.29
N ARG A 191 -0.55 -17.97 -19.12
CA ARG A 191 0.72 -17.24 -19.11
C ARG A 191 0.68 -16.25 -17.95
N ARG A 192 1.66 -16.27 -17.06
CA ARG A 192 1.87 -15.26 -16.02
C ARG A 192 2.55 -14.04 -16.67
N SER A 193 1.88 -12.92 -16.66
CA SER A 193 2.39 -11.66 -17.21
C SER A 193 2.88 -10.71 -16.14
N CYS A 194 2.16 -10.62 -15.00
CA CYS A 194 2.59 -9.81 -13.87
C CYS A 194 3.81 -10.44 -13.19
N GLN A 195 4.90 -9.72 -13.23
CA GLN A 195 6.19 -10.16 -12.71
C GLN A 195 6.24 -10.00 -11.19
N ARG A 196 7.20 -10.67 -10.58
CA ARG A 196 7.56 -10.48 -9.19
C ARG A 196 8.19 -9.09 -9.02
N LEU A 197 7.79 -8.36 -7.98
CA LEU A 197 8.39 -7.09 -7.62
C LEU A 197 9.80 -7.31 -7.08
N LEU A 198 10.79 -6.71 -7.72
CA LEU A 198 12.19 -6.74 -7.32
C LEU A 198 12.59 -5.34 -6.84
N PRO A 199 12.67 -5.10 -5.54
CA PRO A 199 12.97 -3.79 -5.00
C PRO A 199 14.43 -3.42 -5.23
N LEU A 200 14.65 -2.15 -5.58
CA LEU A 200 15.97 -1.56 -5.78
C LEU A 200 16.48 -0.90 -4.49
N TRP A 201 15.62 -0.11 -3.85
CA TRP A 201 15.90 0.61 -2.61
C TRP A 201 14.60 1.11 -1.97
N PHE A 202 14.69 1.73 -0.79
CA PHE A 202 13.57 2.38 -0.13
C PHE A 202 13.97 3.74 0.42
N GLU A 203 13.00 4.63 0.58
CA GLU A 203 13.20 6.01 1.02
C GLU A 203 11.96 6.56 1.73
N ASN A 204 12.02 7.81 2.14
CA ASN A 204 10.90 8.52 2.80
C ASN A 204 10.32 7.73 3.98
N VAL A 205 11.19 7.14 4.80
CA VAL A 205 10.78 6.38 5.97
C VAL A 205 10.20 7.33 7.01
N ARG A 206 9.03 6.99 7.49
CA ARG A 206 8.31 7.73 8.53
C ARG A 206 7.77 6.75 9.55
N GLU A 207 7.80 7.14 10.80
CA GLU A 207 7.39 6.29 11.91
C GLU A 207 6.41 7.02 12.83
N ARG A 208 5.39 6.32 13.29
CA ARG A 208 4.49 6.77 14.34
C ARG A 208 4.26 5.67 15.37
N ASN A 209 4.28 6.05 16.62
CA ASN A 209 3.93 5.14 17.71
C ASN A 209 2.43 5.18 17.94
N SER A 210 1.79 4.02 17.96
CA SER A 210 0.42 3.89 18.44
C SER A 210 0.39 4.06 19.97
N LYS A 211 -0.34 5.06 20.44
CA LYS A 211 -0.50 5.31 21.88
C LYS A 211 -1.36 4.23 22.56
N ALA A 212 -2.14 3.48 21.76
CA ALA A 212 -3.09 2.50 22.30
C ALA A 212 -2.41 1.22 22.78
N ASP A 213 -1.38 0.75 22.08
CA ASP A 213 -0.79 -0.57 22.31
C ASP A 213 0.73 -0.62 22.23
N GLY A 214 1.39 0.53 22.07
CA GLY A 214 2.84 0.65 21.95
C GLY A 214 3.42 0.05 20.65
N SER A 215 2.57 -0.21 19.64
CA SER A 215 3.03 -0.65 18.34
C SER A 215 3.64 0.50 17.55
N LEU A 216 4.50 0.16 16.61
CA LEU A 216 5.10 1.09 15.67
C LEU A 216 4.50 0.89 14.28
N ILE A 217 4.06 1.96 13.64
CA ILE A 217 3.67 1.96 12.24
C ILE A 217 4.79 2.65 11.46
N THR A 218 5.34 1.93 10.49
CA THR A 218 6.38 2.44 9.60
C THR A 218 5.81 2.58 8.21
N SER A 219 5.85 3.79 7.66
CA SER A 219 5.56 4.10 6.25
C SER A 219 6.87 4.25 5.49
N MET A 220 6.94 3.73 4.28
CA MET A 220 8.08 3.92 3.39
C MET A 220 7.70 3.81 1.93
N ASP A 221 8.54 4.36 1.07
CA ASP A 221 8.47 4.20 -0.38
C ASP A 221 9.48 3.17 -0.82
N ILE A 222 9.00 2.15 -1.51
CA ILE A 222 9.87 1.12 -2.07
C ILE A 222 9.90 1.29 -3.58
N ARG A 223 11.09 1.53 -4.12
CA ARG A 223 11.33 1.60 -5.55
C ARG A 223 11.59 0.20 -6.09
N VAL A 224 10.88 -0.17 -7.14
CA VAL A 224 11.03 -1.45 -7.81
C VAL A 224 11.39 -1.26 -9.27
N ALA A 225 12.10 -2.22 -9.83
CA ALA A 225 12.41 -2.23 -11.26
C ALA A 225 11.12 -2.33 -12.07
N ALA A 226 10.95 -1.42 -13.03
CA ALA A 226 9.82 -1.43 -13.96
C ALA A 226 10.18 -2.28 -15.15
N GLY A 227 9.87 -3.58 -15.14
CA GLY A 227 9.96 -4.50 -16.27
C GLY A 227 11.01 -4.16 -17.35
N ASP A 228 10.95 -4.82 -18.52
CA ASP A 228 11.88 -4.55 -19.64
C ASP A 228 11.58 -3.25 -20.41
N VAL A 229 10.69 -2.41 -19.88
CA VAL A 229 10.24 -1.19 -20.55
C VAL A 229 11.12 -0.02 -20.15
N VAL A 230 12.22 0.16 -20.87
CA VAL A 230 13.17 1.28 -20.77
C VAL A 230 14.07 1.23 -19.51
N PRO A 231 15.41 1.20 -19.67
CA PRO A 231 16.38 0.93 -18.59
C PRO A 231 16.43 1.93 -17.43
N GLN A 232 15.49 2.83 -17.26
CA GLN A 232 15.55 3.91 -16.27
C GLN A 232 14.22 4.26 -15.59
N ARG A 233 13.18 3.46 -15.74
CA ARG A 233 11.91 3.75 -15.07
C ARG A 233 11.71 2.82 -13.88
N GLU A 234 11.66 3.42 -12.71
CA GLU A 234 11.30 2.76 -11.46
C GLU A 234 9.81 2.96 -11.21
N ASP A 235 9.20 1.98 -10.60
CA ASP A 235 7.86 2.13 -10.03
C ASP A 235 7.98 2.26 -8.51
N ILE A 236 7.14 3.10 -7.91
CA ILE A 236 7.22 3.42 -6.49
C ILE A 236 5.96 2.91 -5.80
N PHE A 237 6.17 2.09 -4.78
CA PHE A 237 5.12 1.60 -3.89
C PHE A 237 5.27 2.24 -2.51
N GLN A 238 4.27 2.98 -2.08
CA GLN A 238 4.15 3.38 -0.70
C GLN A 238 3.54 2.23 0.09
N VAL A 239 4.14 1.89 1.21
CA VAL A 239 3.65 0.83 2.09
C VAL A 239 3.57 1.32 3.54
N GLU A 240 2.62 0.79 4.29
CA GLU A 240 2.55 0.96 5.73
C GLU A 240 2.59 -0.40 6.42
N VAL A 241 3.51 -0.56 7.33
CA VAL A 241 3.71 -1.79 8.09
C VAL A 241 3.56 -1.51 9.58
N TRP A 242 2.61 -2.17 10.20
CA TRP A 242 2.47 -2.23 11.63
C TRP A 242 3.42 -3.27 12.21
N THR A 243 4.12 -2.91 13.28
CA THR A 243 5.04 -3.79 13.98
C THR A 243 4.80 -3.73 15.48
N ARG A 244 4.83 -4.88 16.15
CA ARG A 244 4.72 -4.99 17.61
C ARG A 244 5.68 -6.05 18.14
N GLU A 245 6.47 -5.66 19.11
CA GLU A 245 7.32 -6.61 19.83
C GLU A 245 6.47 -7.42 20.83
N MET A 246 6.61 -8.74 20.77
CA MET A 246 5.95 -9.63 21.71
C MET A 246 6.85 -9.85 22.94
N ILE A 247 6.29 -9.57 24.12
CA ILE A 247 6.98 -9.77 25.39
C ILE A 247 7.06 -11.28 25.65
N GLY A 248 8.27 -11.78 25.89
CA GLY A 248 8.51 -13.22 26.18
C GLY A 248 8.67 -14.12 24.98
N ASP A 249 8.45 -13.63 23.77
CA ASP A 249 8.65 -14.34 22.51
C ASP A 249 9.73 -13.63 21.68
N LYS A 250 10.43 -14.37 20.83
CA LYS A 250 11.41 -13.82 19.86
C LYS A 250 10.74 -13.27 18.60
N SER A 251 9.42 -13.13 18.61
CA SER A 251 8.68 -12.65 17.46
C SER A 251 8.48 -11.13 17.49
N LEU A 252 8.59 -10.55 16.30
CA LEU A 252 8.18 -9.19 15.99
C LEU A 252 6.97 -9.32 15.06
N GLN A 253 5.77 -9.26 15.63
CA GLN A 253 4.59 -9.33 14.76
C GLN A 253 4.59 -8.19 13.78
N MET A 254 4.43 -8.52 12.50
CA MET A 254 4.35 -7.57 11.41
C MET A 254 3.05 -7.77 10.63
N LYS A 255 2.43 -6.66 10.22
CA LYS A 255 1.23 -6.67 9.38
C LYS A 255 1.34 -5.56 8.35
N LEU A 256 1.16 -5.88 7.08
CA LEU A 256 0.98 -4.88 6.03
C LEU A 256 -0.41 -4.26 6.20
N LEU A 257 -0.47 -2.98 6.57
CA LEU A 257 -1.72 -2.25 6.79
C LEU A 257 -2.30 -1.76 5.47
N SER A 258 -1.46 -1.11 4.69
CA SER A 258 -1.85 -0.53 3.42
C SER A 258 -0.70 -0.51 2.42
N TYR A 259 -1.04 -0.38 1.17
CA TYR A 259 -0.09 -0.11 0.09
C TYR A 259 -0.78 0.67 -1.01
N ASP A 260 0.00 1.51 -1.68
CA ASP A 260 -0.44 2.19 -2.88
C ASP A 260 0.71 2.33 -3.88
N ARG A 261 0.40 2.59 -5.13
CA ARG A 261 1.39 2.83 -6.16
C ARG A 261 1.39 4.29 -6.55
N LEU A 262 2.51 4.97 -6.32
CA LEU A 262 2.66 6.41 -6.56
C LEU A 262 2.96 6.73 -8.03
N THR A 263 3.42 5.75 -8.80
CA THR A 263 3.72 5.89 -10.23
C THR A 263 2.56 5.44 -11.10
N LEU A 264 2.42 6.04 -12.28
CA LEU A 264 1.35 5.73 -13.21
C LEU A 264 1.41 4.25 -13.66
N PHE A 265 0.37 3.49 -13.38
CA PHE A 265 0.29 2.06 -13.67
C PHE A 265 -0.67 1.69 -14.82
N GLY A 266 -1.44 2.63 -15.34
CA GLY A 266 -2.29 2.41 -16.52
C GLY A 266 -1.56 1.85 -17.73
N LYS A 267 -0.23 2.12 -17.84
CA LYS A 267 0.65 1.55 -18.85
C LYS A 267 0.70 0.01 -18.87
N TYR A 268 0.38 -0.63 -17.76
CA TYR A 268 0.37 -2.09 -17.63
C TYR A 268 -0.98 -2.75 -17.96
N ALA A 269 -2.02 -1.97 -18.20
CA ALA A 269 -3.37 -2.50 -18.46
C ALA A 269 -3.43 -3.48 -19.64
N ALA A 270 -2.60 -3.28 -20.66
CA ALA A 270 -2.57 -4.14 -21.84
C ALA A 270 -1.89 -5.50 -21.60
N CYS A 271 -1.03 -5.63 -20.60
CA CYS A 271 -0.27 -6.85 -20.31
C CYS A 271 -0.60 -7.50 -18.96
N ALA A 272 -1.41 -6.85 -18.11
CA ALA A 272 -1.73 -7.37 -16.80
C ALA A 272 -2.55 -8.66 -16.84
N ASP A 273 -2.29 -9.55 -15.88
CA ASP A 273 -3.13 -10.72 -15.64
C ASP A 273 -4.49 -10.28 -15.11
N HIS A 274 -5.56 -10.97 -15.50
CA HIS A 274 -6.94 -10.51 -15.32
C HIS A 274 -7.36 -10.34 -13.85
N ASN A 275 -6.88 -11.22 -12.97
CA ASN A 275 -7.24 -11.21 -11.56
C ASN A 275 -6.20 -10.53 -10.67
N VAL A 276 -5.07 -10.11 -11.24
CA VAL A 276 -4.07 -9.36 -10.48
C VAL A 276 -4.44 -7.89 -10.47
N GLU A 277 -4.50 -7.30 -9.29
CA GLU A 277 -4.75 -5.86 -9.15
C GLU A 277 -3.76 -5.06 -10.02
N LEU A 278 -4.30 -4.24 -10.93
CA LEU A 278 -3.48 -3.50 -11.89
C LEU A 278 -2.37 -2.66 -11.21
N LYS A 279 -2.66 -2.09 -10.04
CA LYS A 279 -1.67 -1.34 -9.28
C LYS A 279 -0.49 -2.18 -8.76
N LEU A 280 -0.65 -3.51 -8.64
CA LEU A 280 0.44 -4.42 -8.26
C LEU A 280 1.20 -4.96 -9.47
N CYS A 281 0.61 -4.92 -10.65
CA CYS A 281 1.19 -5.54 -11.83
C CYS A 281 2.34 -4.72 -12.40
N VAL A 282 3.47 -5.38 -12.62
CA VAL A 282 4.58 -4.92 -13.47
C VAL A 282 4.77 -5.97 -14.55
N CYS A 283 4.58 -5.61 -15.82
CA CYS A 283 4.69 -6.56 -16.91
C CYS A 283 5.38 -5.93 -18.12
N SER A 284 6.00 -6.77 -18.98
CA SER A 284 6.65 -6.31 -20.21
C SER A 284 5.64 -6.14 -21.33
N GLN A 285 5.59 -4.95 -21.94
CA GLN A 285 4.75 -4.67 -23.10
C GLN A 285 5.30 -5.34 -24.39
N ASN A 286 6.58 -5.66 -24.44
CA ASN A 286 7.27 -6.23 -25.60
C ASN A 286 7.28 -7.76 -25.61
N ALA A 287 6.55 -8.41 -24.72
CA ALA A 287 6.40 -9.86 -24.73
C ALA A 287 5.58 -10.33 -25.95
N THR A 288 6.05 -10.01 -27.16
CA THR A 288 5.60 -10.67 -28.37
C THR A 288 5.94 -12.16 -28.27
N SER A 289 4.96 -12.90 -27.90
CA SER A 289 4.64 -14.29 -28.15
C SER A 289 5.69 -15.13 -28.87
N THR A 290 6.76 -15.48 -28.28
CA THR A 290 7.34 -16.79 -28.51
C THR A 290 7.14 -17.59 -27.22
N ARG A 291 6.43 -18.72 -27.33
CA ARG A 291 6.18 -19.72 -26.31
C ARG A 291 7.38 -19.87 -25.38
N SER A 292 7.50 -19.04 -24.34
CA SER A 292 8.29 -19.42 -23.20
C SER A 292 7.33 -20.10 -22.24
N GLU A 293 7.49 -21.41 -22.14
CA GLU A 293 6.97 -22.21 -21.05
C GLU A 293 7.14 -21.41 -19.75
N ILE A 294 6.20 -21.54 -18.82
CA ILE A 294 6.35 -21.00 -17.45
C ILE A 294 7.52 -21.76 -16.81
N THR A 295 8.71 -21.41 -17.22
CA THR A 295 9.90 -21.74 -16.45
C THR A 295 9.90 -20.78 -15.28
N PRO A 296 9.81 -21.26 -14.04
CA PRO A 296 10.02 -20.41 -12.88
C PRO A 296 11.33 -19.67 -13.13
N GLN A 297 11.31 -18.34 -13.16
CA GLN A 297 12.56 -17.58 -13.30
C GLN A 297 13.51 -18.12 -12.25
N SER A 298 14.69 -18.56 -12.68
CA SER A 298 15.68 -19.10 -11.77
C SER A 298 16.01 -18.04 -10.71
N PRO A 299 15.78 -18.32 -9.42
CA PRO A 299 15.98 -17.32 -8.36
C PRO A 299 17.41 -16.79 -8.29
N GLU A 300 18.39 -17.52 -8.86
CA GLU A 300 19.79 -17.13 -8.86
C GLU A 300 20.07 -15.84 -9.65
N GLY A 301 19.21 -15.50 -10.62
CA GLY A 301 19.30 -14.28 -11.41
C GLY A 301 18.67 -13.05 -10.75
N TRP A 302 18.03 -13.21 -9.61
CA TRP A 302 17.34 -12.10 -8.95
C TRP A 302 18.30 -11.21 -8.18
N GLU A 303 17.98 -9.94 -8.11
CA GLU A 303 18.67 -8.95 -7.29
C GLU A 303 17.62 -8.11 -6.56
N ARG A 304 17.81 -7.90 -5.25
CA ARG A 304 16.95 -7.09 -4.39
C ARG A 304 17.80 -6.24 -3.48
N PHE A 305 17.53 -4.94 -3.40
CA PHE A 305 18.31 -4.01 -2.59
C PHE A 305 19.82 -4.17 -2.77
N GLY A 306 20.26 -4.37 -4.03
CA GLY A 306 21.67 -4.59 -4.37
C GLY A 306 22.28 -5.90 -3.91
N GLN A 307 21.47 -6.88 -3.48
CA GLN A 307 21.91 -8.18 -3.02
C GLN A 307 21.41 -9.32 -3.90
N ARG A 308 22.19 -10.38 -4.02
CA ARG A 308 21.79 -11.63 -4.66
C ARG A 308 21.43 -12.68 -3.62
N PRO A 309 20.48 -13.57 -3.89
CA PRO A 309 20.07 -14.58 -2.94
C PRO A 309 21.04 -15.76 -2.91
N VAL A 310 21.05 -16.45 -1.79
CA VAL A 310 21.59 -17.81 -1.69
C VAL A 310 20.42 -18.77 -1.86
N VAL A 311 20.52 -19.66 -2.84
CA VAL A 311 19.47 -20.65 -3.18
C VAL A 311 19.95 -22.05 -2.77
N LYS A 312 19.15 -22.76 -2.00
CA LYS A 312 19.43 -24.13 -1.56
C LYS A 312 18.22 -25.03 -1.85
N ASN A 313 18.50 -26.30 -2.18
CA ASN A 313 17.44 -27.30 -2.26
C ASN A 313 16.90 -27.58 -0.86
N VAL A 314 15.58 -27.71 -0.74
CA VAL A 314 14.96 -28.22 0.46
C VAL A 314 15.13 -29.74 0.50
N SER A 315 15.53 -30.27 1.65
CA SER A 315 15.81 -31.70 1.83
C SER A 315 14.63 -32.56 1.36
N ASN A 316 14.96 -33.71 0.75
CA ASN A 316 14.01 -34.73 0.27
C ASN A 316 13.07 -34.30 -0.88
N THR A 317 13.34 -33.19 -1.56
CA THR A 317 12.58 -32.81 -2.75
C THR A 317 13.45 -32.12 -3.79
N GLN A 318 13.22 -32.43 -5.06
CA GLN A 318 13.86 -31.72 -6.18
C GLN A 318 13.07 -30.46 -6.59
N CYS A 319 11.85 -30.30 -6.04
CA CYS A 319 10.93 -29.25 -6.44
C CYS A 319 11.05 -27.97 -5.63
N LEU A 320 11.51 -28.04 -4.40
CA LEU A 320 11.52 -26.87 -3.52
C LEU A 320 12.90 -26.26 -3.39
N ARG A 321 12.94 -24.94 -3.43
CA ARG A 321 14.14 -24.14 -3.23
C ARG A 321 13.91 -23.18 -2.07
N LEU A 322 14.80 -23.18 -1.09
CA LEU A 322 14.88 -22.16 -0.05
C LEU A 322 15.77 -21.02 -0.58
N ILE A 323 15.20 -19.83 -0.66
CA ILE A 323 15.86 -18.62 -1.11
C ILE A 323 16.12 -17.75 0.11
N THR A 324 17.39 -17.42 0.34
CA THR A 324 17.82 -16.61 1.48
C THR A 324 18.44 -15.31 1.00
N TRP A 325 17.88 -14.21 1.45
CA TRP A 325 18.43 -12.87 1.26
C TRP A 325 19.16 -12.45 2.52
N SER A 326 20.33 -11.83 2.39
CA SER A 326 21.14 -11.38 3.54
C SER A 326 21.60 -9.95 3.32
N TYR A 327 21.36 -9.09 4.30
CA TYR A 327 21.64 -7.66 4.27
C TYR A 327 22.52 -7.27 5.47
N ASP A 328 23.22 -6.15 5.33
CA ASP A 328 23.99 -5.51 6.40
C ASP A 328 24.87 -6.51 7.17
N GLY A 329 25.86 -7.10 6.46
CA GLY A 329 26.79 -8.05 7.07
C GLY A 329 26.14 -9.25 7.75
N LYS A 330 24.94 -9.66 7.33
CA LYS A 330 24.10 -10.75 7.86
C LYS A 330 23.19 -10.36 9.06
N ASN A 331 23.06 -9.07 9.36
CA ASN A 331 22.22 -8.61 10.47
C ASN A 331 20.71 -8.72 10.18
N SER A 332 20.34 -8.70 8.90
CA SER A 332 18.96 -8.85 8.43
C SER A 332 18.91 -9.94 7.38
N LYS A 333 17.88 -10.78 7.46
CA LYS A 333 17.62 -11.84 6.47
C LYS A 333 16.15 -11.85 6.07
N ALA A 334 15.89 -12.30 4.85
CA ALA A 334 14.57 -12.65 4.41
C ALA A 334 14.59 -14.03 3.76
N TYR A 335 13.50 -14.76 3.91
CA TYR A 335 13.38 -16.12 3.42
C TYR A 335 12.16 -16.27 2.54
N GLU A 336 12.36 -16.97 1.44
CA GLU A 336 11.31 -17.32 0.49
C GLU A 336 11.44 -18.80 0.13
N VAL A 337 10.35 -19.43 -0.27
CA VAL A 337 10.34 -20.79 -0.80
C VAL A 337 9.75 -20.78 -2.20
N ALA A 338 10.49 -21.32 -3.15
CA ALA A 338 10.04 -21.52 -4.52
C ALA A 338 9.73 -23.00 -4.76
N ASN A 339 8.56 -23.26 -5.34
CA ASN A 339 8.21 -24.55 -5.89
C ASN A 339 8.42 -24.52 -7.40
N VAL A 340 9.45 -25.22 -7.88
CA VAL A 340 9.81 -25.28 -9.31
C VAL A 340 9.09 -26.39 -10.06
N CYS A 341 8.33 -27.25 -9.38
CA CYS A 341 7.48 -28.24 -10.04
C CYS A 341 6.22 -27.59 -10.60
N GLN A 342 5.76 -28.10 -11.74
CA GLN A 342 4.64 -27.53 -12.47
C GLN A 342 3.28 -28.06 -11.97
N ASN A 343 3.23 -29.27 -11.40
CA ASN A 343 1.98 -29.97 -11.12
C ASN A 343 1.83 -30.47 -9.68
N GLN A 344 2.80 -30.21 -8.81
CA GLN A 344 2.80 -30.73 -7.45
C GLN A 344 2.82 -29.59 -6.44
N SER A 345 1.83 -29.58 -5.53
CA SER A 345 1.82 -28.73 -4.34
C SER A 345 2.59 -29.39 -3.21
N HIS A 346 3.18 -28.61 -2.35
CA HIS A 346 3.89 -29.11 -1.17
C HIS A 346 3.42 -28.36 0.07
N ARG A 347 3.10 -29.11 1.11
CA ARG A 347 2.94 -28.55 2.45
C ARG A 347 4.27 -28.61 3.16
N ILE A 348 4.73 -27.46 3.65
CA ILE A 348 6.03 -27.35 4.30
C ILE A 348 5.88 -26.87 5.74
N ASN A 349 6.73 -27.40 6.60
CA ASN A 349 6.91 -26.93 7.98
C ASN A 349 8.20 -26.13 8.10
N ILE A 350 8.11 -24.94 8.69
CA ILE A 350 9.19 -24.00 8.86
C ILE A 350 9.48 -23.84 10.35
N LYS A 351 10.68 -24.11 10.76
CA LYS A 351 11.14 -24.01 12.16
C LYS A 351 12.50 -23.35 12.27
N ALA A 352 12.80 -22.75 13.41
CA ALA A 352 14.13 -22.28 13.73
C ALA A 352 14.98 -23.43 14.30
N VAL A 353 16.13 -23.70 13.71
CA VAL A 353 17.15 -24.64 14.24
C VAL A 353 18.08 -23.89 15.17
N LYS A 354 18.52 -22.71 14.77
CA LYS A 354 19.30 -21.78 15.60
C LYS A 354 18.64 -20.41 15.59
N ALA A 355 18.50 -19.81 16.74
CA ALA A 355 17.95 -18.48 16.89
C ALA A 355 18.54 -17.81 18.14
N SER A 356 19.56 -17.01 17.97
CA SER A 356 20.10 -16.18 19.05
C SER A 356 20.14 -14.72 18.63
N ASN A 357 19.68 -13.85 19.52
CA ASN A 357 19.70 -12.40 19.33
C ASN A 357 19.02 -11.91 18.05
N VAL A 358 17.91 -12.58 17.67
CA VAL A 358 17.11 -12.27 16.48
C VAL A 358 15.63 -12.24 16.82
N LYS A 359 14.86 -11.48 16.02
CA LYS A 359 13.41 -11.45 16.05
C LYS A 359 12.87 -11.80 14.66
N PHE A 360 11.84 -12.64 14.63
CA PHE A 360 11.18 -13.10 13.42
C PHE A 360 9.93 -12.28 13.14
N SER A 361 9.64 -11.99 11.90
CA SER A 361 8.41 -11.25 11.49
C SER A 361 7.12 -12.02 11.73
N ARG A 362 7.20 -13.27 12.16
CA ARG A 362 6.09 -14.12 12.61
C ARG A 362 6.58 -15.22 13.54
N GLN A 363 5.66 -15.80 14.30
CA GLN A 363 5.96 -16.89 15.21
C GLN A 363 6.35 -18.17 14.46
N LEU A 364 7.34 -18.91 15.00
CA LEU A 364 7.80 -20.22 14.54
C LEU A 364 7.48 -21.29 15.60
N PRO A 365 7.19 -22.56 15.23
CA PRO A 365 7.08 -23.07 13.85
C PRO A 365 5.70 -22.74 13.20
N PHE A 366 5.63 -22.86 11.88
CA PHE A 366 4.35 -22.77 11.15
C PHE A 366 4.39 -23.57 9.84
N HIS A 367 3.21 -23.85 9.30
CA HIS A 367 3.03 -24.57 8.04
C HIS A 367 2.62 -23.60 6.93
N LEU A 368 3.02 -23.94 5.70
CA LEU A 368 2.70 -23.18 4.50
C LEU A 368 2.50 -24.13 3.32
N ASP A 369 1.47 -23.88 2.51
CA ASP A 369 1.22 -24.62 1.27
C ASP A 369 1.82 -23.87 0.09
N VAL A 370 2.80 -24.50 -0.58
CA VAL A 370 3.48 -23.93 -1.75
C VAL A 370 2.96 -24.59 -3.01
N LYS A 371 2.13 -23.89 -3.72
CA LYS A 371 1.52 -24.35 -4.97
C LYS A 371 2.54 -24.47 -6.10
N PRO A 372 2.22 -25.22 -7.19
CA PRO A 372 3.10 -25.37 -8.34
C PRO A 372 3.53 -24.02 -8.93
N ALA A 373 4.77 -23.95 -9.39
CA ALA A 373 5.38 -22.75 -9.97
C ALA A 373 5.24 -21.47 -9.10
N GLY A 374 4.98 -21.64 -7.78
CA GLY A 374 4.80 -20.56 -6.84
C GLY A 374 6.09 -20.18 -6.12
N VAL A 375 6.21 -18.89 -5.82
CA VAL A 375 7.26 -18.39 -4.92
C VAL A 375 6.61 -17.58 -3.82
N LEU A 376 6.79 -18.02 -2.59
CA LEU A 376 6.17 -17.40 -1.42
C LEU A 376 7.22 -16.81 -0.48
N PHE A 377 6.99 -15.59 -0.06
CA PHE A 377 7.71 -15.00 1.05
C PHE A 377 7.30 -15.72 2.34
N VAL A 378 8.28 -16.11 3.11
CA VAL A 378 8.11 -16.88 4.33
C VAL A 378 8.15 -15.98 5.56
N LEU A 379 9.28 -15.32 5.76
CA LEU A 379 9.48 -14.40 6.88
C LEU A 379 10.72 -13.52 6.66
N SER A 380 10.77 -12.41 7.39
CA SER A 380 11.99 -11.62 7.59
C SER A 380 12.51 -11.78 9.01
N VAL A 381 13.82 -11.57 9.17
CA VAL A 381 14.52 -11.69 10.44
C VAL A 381 15.29 -10.42 10.67
N ARG A 382 15.16 -9.86 11.87
CA ARG A 382 15.91 -8.70 12.34
C ARG A 382 16.82 -9.09 13.48
N LYS A 383 18.06 -8.61 13.45
CA LYS A 383 18.95 -8.70 14.62
C LYS A 383 18.41 -7.85 15.77
N HIS A 384 18.51 -8.34 16.98
CA HIS A 384 18.21 -7.55 18.17
C HIS A 384 19.30 -6.49 18.38
N ILE A 385 18.93 -5.23 18.46
CA ILE A 385 19.84 -4.07 18.42
C ILE A 385 20.91 -4.11 19.51
N SER A 386 20.62 -4.73 20.66
CA SER A 386 21.50 -4.73 21.85
C SER A 386 22.63 -5.74 21.82
N TYR A 387 22.78 -6.56 20.78
CA TYR A 387 23.74 -7.65 20.77
C TYR A 387 24.69 -7.62 19.56
N TRP A 388 25.96 -7.89 19.78
CA TRP A 388 27.00 -7.89 18.75
C TRP A 388 26.88 -9.08 17.80
N ASN A 389 26.48 -10.26 18.33
CA ASN A 389 26.35 -11.49 17.56
C ASN A 389 24.92 -11.91 17.42
N ALA A 390 24.48 -12.13 16.19
CA ALA A 390 23.18 -12.69 15.88
C ALA A 390 23.38 -13.95 15.02
N GLU A 391 22.71 -15.03 15.39
CA GLU A 391 22.73 -16.27 14.63
C GLU A 391 21.30 -16.70 14.33
N VAL A 392 21.05 -17.04 13.06
CA VAL A 392 19.77 -17.57 12.62
C VAL A 392 19.97 -18.63 11.56
N GLU A 393 19.35 -19.78 11.79
CA GLU A 393 19.22 -20.86 10.83
C GLU A 393 17.78 -21.37 10.89
N ILE A 394 17.11 -21.40 9.73
CA ILE A 394 15.79 -22.00 9.60
C ILE A 394 15.91 -23.32 8.84
N ASP A 395 15.07 -24.26 9.21
CA ASP A 395 14.87 -25.51 8.51
C ASP A 395 13.48 -25.52 7.88
N VAL A 396 13.43 -26.03 6.66
CA VAL A 396 12.20 -26.19 5.88
C VAL A 396 12.09 -27.67 5.53
N THR A 397 11.06 -28.31 6.04
CA THR A 397 10.78 -29.73 5.78
C THR A 397 9.44 -29.87 5.05
N VAL A 398 9.35 -30.84 4.18
CA VAL A 398 8.06 -31.21 3.56
C VAL A 398 7.31 -32.08 4.56
N ASP A 399 6.05 -31.73 4.81
CA ASP A 399 5.17 -32.61 5.58
C ASP A 399 4.93 -33.86 4.74
N ASN A 400 5.33 -34.99 5.24
CA ASN A 400 4.92 -36.25 4.64
C ASN A 400 3.41 -36.39 4.87
N GLU A 401 2.63 -36.46 3.80
CA GLU A 401 1.24 -36.90 3.92
C GLU A 401 1.24 -38.27 4.59
N VAL A 402 0.59 -38.32 5.76
CA VAL A 402 0.34 -39.56 6.52
C VAL A 402 -0.82 -40.28 5.86
#